data_8fadd4059b6d81752c3bab05bdedb0c7
#
_entry.id   8fadd4059b6d81752c3bab05bdedb0c7
#
_cell.length_a   1.000
_cell.length_b   1.000
_cell.length_c   1.000
_cell.angle_alpha   90.00
_cell.angle_beta   90.00
_cell.angle_gamma   90.00
#
_symmetry.space_group_name_H-M   'P 1'
#
loop_
_entity.id
_entity.type
_entity.pdbx_description
1 polymer ?
#
loop_
_entity_poly.entity_id
_entity_poly.type
_entity_poly.pdbx_seq_one_letter_code
_entity_poly.pdbx_strand_id
1 'polypeptide(L)'
;MKIIEYKNGHEERLRNLHVTLSNPLSLCWQITKKCNYHCPFCLSGEQDPKELPLEKMKQIIDMLDEANLVRIDFTGGEPLLRPDFCDIISYAAEKGIETLVTSNGSVWSEKIAETLLETNTLLLISLDGNEETHDKSRGKGAYAKAVENIKRYKNAGIPIRVNYLIRKDNLDQIEYIYNLVRDLGVDRLFYIFIAPQGKAYDDQSLLLSDEEHEKYLKAIKRLKRESGDNPFITIQDYSELGNFHSCFLINSRGDIVSQGYSQDDCITVGNIFTDGLQKCWNDPVFNHKGHFLQYGYMFEYYM
;
A
#
# COMPACT_ATOMS: atom_id res chain seq x y z
N MET A 1 -20.18 13.13 -2.45
CA MET A 1 -19.35 13.88 -1.49
C MET A 1 -18.60 14.96 -2.27
N LYS A 2 -18.66 16.24 -1.93
CA LYS A 2 -17.92 17.27 -2.64
C LYS A 2 -16.44 17.12 -2.29
N ILE A 3 -15.60 16.86 -3.30
CA ILE A 3 -14.15 16.92 -3.18
C ILE A 3 -13.78 18.36 -2.83
N ILE A 4 -13.14 18.56 -1.68
CA ILE A 4 -12.61 19.87 -1.31
C ILE A 4 -11.26 19.98 -2.03
N GLU A 5 -11.19 20.84 -3.05
CA GLU A 5 -9.92 21.20 -3.68
C GLU A 5 -9.01 21.87 -2.65
N TYR A 6 -7.95 21.20 -2.28
CA TYR A 6 -6.91 21.77 -1.42
C TYR A 6 -5.95 22.64 -2.25
N LYS A 7 -6.06 23.95 -2.09
CA LYS A 7 -5.05 24.89 -2.59
C LYS A 7 -3.83 24.88 -1.67
N ASN A 8 -2.65 25.05 -2.27
CA ASN A 8 -1.36 25.20 -1.55
C ASN A 8 -1.50 26.09 -0.31
N GLY A 9 -1.09 25.60 0.84
CA GLY A 9 -1.18 26.30 2.15
C GLY A 9 -2.21 25.72 3.12
N HIS A 10 -3.10 24.80 2.71
CA HIS A 10 -4.04 24.15 3.61
C HIS A 10 -3.37 23.09 4.50
N GLU A 11 -2.29 22.44 4.02
CA GLU A 11 -1.51 21.47 4.80
C GLU A 11 -0.97 22.11 6.08
N GLU A 12 -0.42 23.33 5.98
CA GLU A 12 0.11 24.05 7.14
C GLU A 12 -1.00 24.43 8.13
N ARG A 13 -2.19 24.78 7.64
CA ARG A 13 -3.36 25.05 8.50
C ARG A 13 -3.87 23.79 9.18
N LEU A 14 -3.89 22.65 8.48
CA LEU A 14 -4.29 21.35 9.06
C LEU A 14 -3.27 20.91 10.13
N ARG A 15 -1.96 21.11 9.90
CA ARG A 15 -0.90 20.86 10.89
C ARG A 15 -1.11 21.67 12.17
N ASN A 16 -1.66 22.86 12.04
CA ASN A 16 -1.91 23.76 13.18
C ASN A 16 -3.25 23.54 13.88
N LEU A 17 -4.15 22.72 13.30
CA LEU A 17 -5.47 22.48 13.90
C LEU A 17 -5.46 21.51 15.09
N HIS A 18 -4.34 20.82 15.36
CA HIS A 18 -4.21 19.82 16.42
C HIS A 18 -5.41 18.81 16.46
N VAL A 19 -5.89 18.41 15.30
CA VAL A 19 -7.03 17.49 15.24
C VAL A 19 -6.56 16.11 15.67
N THR A 20 -7.11 15.63 16.78
CA THR A 20 -6.91 14.25 17.25
C THR A 20 -8.03 13.39 16.71
N LEU A 21 -7.68 12.35 15.95
CA LEU A 21 -8.64 11.36 15.51
C LEU A 21 -8.97 10.40 16.65
N SER A 22 -10.26 10.17 16.87
CA SER A 22 -10.70 9.17 17.85
C SER A 22 -10.44 7.72 17.41
N ASN A 23 -10.38 7.50 16.09
CA ASN A 23 -10.15 6.19 15.46
C ASN A 23 -9.28 6.37 14.21
N PRO A 24 -8.61 5.30 13.71
CA PRO A 24 -7.94 5.36 12.42
C PRO A 24 -8.94 5.63 11.29
N LEU A 25 -8.56 6.44 10.31
CA LEU A 25 -9.35 6.66 9.08
C LEU A 25 -9.03 5.62 8.00
N SER A 26 -7.81 5.13 8.01
CA SER A 26 -7.33 4.11 7.08
C SER A 26 -6.34 3.17 7.76
N LEU A 27 -6.24 1.97 7.24
CA LEU A 27 -5.25 0.99 7.69
C LEU A 27 -4.80 0.08 6.56
N CYS A 28 -3.62 -0.52 6.73
CA CYS A 28 -3.19 -1.66 5.95
C CYS A 28 -3.58 -2.96 6.66
N TRP A 29 -4.10 -3.93 5.92
CA TRP A 29 -4.42 -5.24 6.48
C TRP A 29 -3.75 -6.37 5.72
N GLN A 30 -2.79 -7.03 6.36
CA GLN A 30 -2.18 -8.24 5.83
C GLN A 30 -3.13 -9.42 6.05
N ILE A 31 -4.02 -9.69 5.10
CA ILE A 31 -5.02 -10.76 5.24
C ILE A 31 -4.43 -12.17 5.11
N THR A 32 -3.21 -12.28 4.59
CA THR A 32 -2.45 -13.53 4.43
C THR A 32 -0.95 -13.27 4.48
N LYS A 33 -0.18 -14.25 4.88
CA LYS A 33 1.29 -14.28 4.66
C LYS A 33 1.70 -15.30 3.59
N LYS A 34 0.77 -16.03 2.97
CA LYS A 34 1.06 -16.90 1.84
C LYS A 34 1.33 -16.06 0.60
N CYS A 35 2.38 -16.41 -0.14
CA CYS A 35 2.75 -15.76 -1.38
C CYS A 35 3.36 -16.79 -2.31
N ASN A 36 3.18 -16.60 -3.61
CA ASN A 36 3.84 -17.40 -4.64
C ASN A 36 5.20 -16.85 -5.08
N TYR A 37 5.63 -15.71 -4.49
CA TYR A 37 6.95 -15.11 -4.70
C TYR A 37 7.75 -15.02 -3.40
N HIS A 38 9.10 -14.86 -3.52
CA HIS A 38 10.03 -14.79 -2.40
C HIS A 38 10.97 -13.59 -2.58
N CYS A 39 10.39 -12.39 -2.70
CA CYS A 39 11.15 -11.17 -2.95
C CYS A 39 12.19 -10.92 -1.85
N PRO A 40 13.44 -10.56 -2.21
CA PRO A 40 14.53 -10.35 -1.23
C PRO A 40 14.34 -9.12 -0.33
N PHE A 41 13.42 -8.23 -0.70
CA PHE A 41 13.09 -7.00 0.03
C PHE A 41 11.68 -7.05 0.66
N CYS A 42 11.08 -8.23 0.80
CA CYS A 42 9.69 -8.35 1.22
C CYS A 42 9.45 -7.76 2.61
N LEU A 43 8.55 -6.78 2.69
CA LEU A 43 8.15 -6.15 3.94
C LEU A 43 7.42 -7.13 4.88
N SER A 44 6.62 -8.05 4.33
CA SER A 44 5.89 -9.06 5.12
C SER A 44 6.82 -10.12 5.76
N GLY A 45 8.11 -10.11 5.42
CA GLY A 45 9.10 -11.02 5.97
C GLY A 45 8.87 -12.49 5.56
N GLU A 46 8.97 -13.40 6.52
CA GLU A 46 8.76 -14.83 6.28
C GLU A 46 7.28 -15.19 6.12
N GLN A 47 7.03 -16.17 5.24
CA GLN A 47 5.68 -16.67 5.02
C GLN A 47 5.18 -17.47 6.25
N ASP A 48 3.91 -17.28 6.59
CA ASP A 48 3.22 -18.01 7.66
C ASP A 48 1.89 -18.56 7.11
N PRO A 49 1.63 -19.86 7.18
CA PRO A 49 0.38 -20.44 6.70
C PRO A 49 -0.83 -20.13 7.58
N LYS A 50 -0.63 -19.58 8.78
CA LYS A 50 -1.72 -19.28 9.70
C LYS A 50 -2.50 -18.04 9.23
N GLU A 51 -3.79 -18.23 9.05
CA GLU A 51 -4.72 -17.21 8.60
C GLU A 51 -5.99 -17.24 9.46
N LEU A 52 -6.59 -16.08 9.66
CA LEU A 52 -7.91 -16.00 10.27
C LEU A 52 -8.96 -16.58 9.31
N PRO A 53 -9.94 -17.36 9.80
CA PRO A 53 -11.06 -17.81 8.99
C PRO A 53 -11.98 -16.65 8.60
N LEU A 54 -12.77 -16.81 7.53
CA LEU A 54 -13.65 -15.78 6.98
C LEU A 54 -14.52 -15.10 8.04
N GLU A 55 -15.11 -15.87 8.95
CA GLU A 55 -15.95 -15.32 10.02
C GLU A 55 -15.20 -14.36 10.95
N LYS A 56 -13.93 -14.63 11.21
CA LYS A 56 -13.07 -13.72 11.98
C LYS A 56 -12.69 -12.47 11.19
N MET A 57 -12.50 -12.63 9.88
CA MET A 57 -12.27 -11.48 8.98
C MET A 57 -13.48 -10.55 8.99
N LYS A 58 -14.69 -11.09 8.87
CA LYS A 58 -15.95 -10.32 8.94
C LYS A 58 -16.13 -9.63 10.29
N GLN A 59 -15.80 -10.30 11.40
CA GLN A 59 -15.83 -9.68 12.74
C GLN A 59 -14.89 -8.47 12.82
N ILE A 60 -13.69 -8.54 12.24
CA ILE A 60 -12.79 -7.39 12.18
C ILE A 60 -13.40 -6.26 11.35
N ILE A 61 -13.97 -6.58 10.18
CA ILE A 61 -14.64 -5.57 9.33
C ILE A 61 -15.78 -4.88 10.08
N ASP A 62 -16.59 -5.62 10.83
CA ASP A 62 -17.65 -5.04 11.67
C ASP A 62 -17.09 -4.07 12.72
N MET A 63 -16.00 -4.45 13.41
CA MET A 63 -15.34 -3.56 14.39
C MET A 63 -14.76 -2.29 13.73
N LEU A 64 -14.28 -2.39 12.50
CA LEU A 64 -13.74 -1.27 11.73
C LEU A 64 -14.87 -0.34 11.23
N ASP A 65 -15.99 -0.90 10.80
CA ASP A 65 -17.20 -0.17 10.42
C ASP A 65 -17.77 0.61 11.62
N GLU A 66 -17.92 -0.02 12.78
CA GLU A 66 -18.34 0.63 14.03
C GLU A 66 -17.41 1.78 14.44
N ALA A 67 -16.11 1.68 14.10
CA ALA A 67 -15.14 2.74 14.32
C ALA A 67 -15.16 3.85 13.26
N ASN A 68 -16.04 3.76 12.26
CA ASN A 68 -16.13 4.65 11.11
C ASN A 68 -14.85 4.69 10.27
N LEU A 69 -14.19 3.54 10.09
CA LEU A 69 -13.06 3.45 9.19
C LEU A 69 -13.49 3.76 7.76
N VAL A 70 -12.70 4.56 7.06
CA VAL A 70 -13.01 4.99 5.69
C VAL A 70 -12.41 4.05 4.66
N ARG A 71 -11.19 3.50 4.93
CA ARG A 71 -10.42 2.77 3.93
C ARG A 71 -9.62 1.61 4.50
N ILE A 72 -9.56 0.52 3.75
CA ILE A 72 -8.63 -0.59 3.98
C ILE A 72 -7.77 -0.83 2.73
N ASP A 73 -6.45 -0.88 2.90
CA ASP A 73 -5.53 -1.45 1.91
C ASP A 73 -5.27 -2.92 2.27
N PHE A 74 -5.93 -3.82 1.57
CA PHE A 74 -5.75 -5.27 1.72
C PHE A 74 -4.43 -5.69 1.07
N THR A 75 -3.55 -6.24 1.87
CA THR A 75 -2.21 -6.64 1.49
C THR A 75 -1.83 -7.98 2.14
N GLY A 76 -0.57 -8.32 2.16
CA GLY A 76 -0.06 -9.51 2.85
C GLY A 76 1.12 -10.14 2.15
N GLY A 77 1.06 -11.46 1.93
CA GLY A 77 1.84 -12.14 0.92
C GLY A 77 1.27 -11.79 -0.46
N GLU A 78 0.38 -12.65 -0.98
CA GLU A 78 -0.44 -12.31 -2.15
C GLU A 78 -1.93 -12.51 -1.82
N PRO A 79 -2.67 -11.41 -1.60
CA PRO A 79 -4.06 -11.48 -1.17
C PRO A 79 -4.98 -12.19 -2.17
N LEU A 80 -4.71 -12.08 -3.49
CA LEU A 80 -5.51 -12.71 -4.54
C LEU A 80 -5.40 -14.25 -4.57
N LEU A 81 -4.44 -14.84 -3.83
CA LEU A 81 -4.36 -16.29 -3.66
C LEU A 81 -5.26 -16.82 -2.55
N ARG A 82 -5.85 -15.94 -1.74
CA ARG A 82 -6.71 -16.34 -0.64
C ARG A 82 -8.07 -16.82 -1.20
N PRO A 83 -8.56 -18.05 -0.86
CA PRO A 83 -9.76 -18.62 -1.49
C PRO A 83 -11.04 -17.80 -1.23
N ASP A 84 -11.13 -17.16 -0.06
CA ASP A 84 -12.25 -16.33 0.38
C ASP A 84 -12.01 -14.82 0.16
N PHE A 85 -11.03 -14.46 -0.68
CA PHE A 85 -10.68 -13.06 -0.99
C PHE A 85 -11.90 -12.25 -1.46
N CYS A 86 -12.66 -12.78 -2.43
CA CYS A 86 -13.82 -12.08 -2.95
C CYS A 86 -14.88 -11.81 -1.87
N ASP A 87 -15.12 -12.78 -0.99
CA ASP A 87 -16.11 -12.64 0.09
C ASP A 87 -15.67 -11.57 1.11
N ILE A 88 -14.37 -11.46 1.38
CA ILE A 88 -13.81 -10.43 2.28
C ILE A 88 -13.98 -9.04 1.69
N ILE A 89 -13.60 -8.86 0.42
CA ILE A 89 -13.66 -7.56 -0.26
C ILE A 89 -15.10 -7.09 -0.42
N SER A 90 -15.99 -7.98 -0.86
CA SER A 90 -17.43 -7.67 -0.99
C SER A 90 -18.02 -7.25 0.35
N TYR A 91 -17.71 -7.98 1.44
CA TYR A 91 -18.22 -7.64 2.76
C TYR A 91 -17.73 -6.28 3.28
N ALA A 92 -16.47 -5.92 3.03
CA ALA A 92 -15.95 -4.60 3.39
C ALA A 92 -16.64 -3.48 2.58
N ALA A 93 -16.85 -3.70 1.28
CA ALA A 93 -17.53 -2.74 0.40
C ALA A 93 -19.03 -2.57 0.76
N GLU A 94 -19.72 -3.65 1.16
CA GLU A 94 -21.10 -3.61 1.66
C GLU A 94 -21.26 -2.73 2.91
N LYS A 95 -20.21 -2.63 3.74
CA LYS A 95 -20.15 -1.71 4.90
C LYS A 95 -19.84 -0.26 4.49
N GLY A 96 -19.61 0.01 3.22
CA GLY A 96 -19.25 1.34 2.72
C GLY A 96 -17.77 1.70 2.94
N ILE A 97 -16.93 0.74 3.30
CA ILE A 97 -15.50 0.93 3.46
C ILE A 97 -14.83 0.88 2.08
N GLU A 98 -14.05 1.90 1.75
CA GLU A 98 -13.26 1.93 0.51
C GLU A 98 -12.18 0.84 0.56
N THR A 99 -12.08 0.08 -0.51
CA THR A 99 -11.17 -1.06 -0.60
C THR A 99 -10.06 -0.81 -1.62
N LEU A 100 -8.82 -1.03 -1.19
CA LEU A 100 -7.64 -1.10 -2.03
C LEU A 100 -7.03 -2.49 -1.88
N VAL A 101 -6.37 -2.98 -2.92
CA VAL A 101 -5.71 -4.30 -2.89
C VAL A 101 -4.32 -4.19 -3.48
N THR A 102 -3.30 -4.47 -2.67
CA THR A 102 -1.90 -4.54 -3.11
C THR A 102 -1.55 -5.96 -3.52
N SER A 103 -1.26 -6.15 -4.81
CA SER A 103 -0.95 -7.45 -5.43
C SER A 103 0.40 -7.45 -6.13
N ASN A 104 1.00 -8.62 -6.24
CA ASN A 104 2.19 -8.84 -7.06
C ASN A 104 1.87 -9.01 -8.57
N GLY A 105 0.59 -8.95 -8.95
CA GLY A 105 0.13 -9.02 -10.32
C GLY A 105 0.15 -10.41 -10.95
N SER A 106 0.45 -11.47 -10.22
CA SER A 106 0.57 -12.82 -10.78
C SER A 106 -0.75 -13.54 -11.00
N VAL A 107 -1.82 -13.09 -10.35
CA VAL A 107 -3.13 -13.77 -10.32
C VAL A 107 -4.11 -13.03 -11.22
N TRP A 108 -4.88 -13.80 -11.96
CA TRP A 108 -6.05 -13.37 -12.72
C TRP A 108 -7.16 -14.41 -12.60
N SER A 109 -8.38 -13.96 -12.36
CA SER A 109 -9.59 -14.75 -12.63
C SER A 109 -10.77 -13.82 -12.93
N GLU A 110 -11.76 -14.28 -13.67
CA GLU A 110 -13.00 -13.53 -13.95
C GLU A 110 -13.70 -13.14 -12.66
N LYS A 111 -13.87 -14.10 -11.74
CA LYS A 111 -14.51 -13.85 -10.44
C LYS A 111 -13.84 -12.72 -9.66
N ILE A 112 -12.50 -12.69 -9.62
CA ILE A 112 -11.77 -11.60 -8.96
C ILE A 112 -12.01 -10.27 -9.68
N ALA A 113 -11.94 -10.27 -11.02
CA ALA A 113 -12.16 -9.06 -11.80
C ALA A 113 -13.58 -8.51 -11.61
N GLU A 114 -14.60 -9.34 -11.64
CA GLU A 114 -16.00 -8.99 -11.37
C GLU A 114 -16.12 -8.38 -9.96
N THR A 115 -15.58 -9.05 -8.94
CA THR A 115 -15.62 -8.54 -7.56
C THR A 115 -14.96 -7.17 -7.43
N LEU A 116 -13.75 -6.99 -7.99
CA LEU A 116 -13.03 -5.70 -7.93
C LEU A 116 -13.80 -4.58 -8.64
N LEU A 117 -14.47 -4.90 -9.75
CA LEU A 117 -15.29 -3.94 -10.49
C LEU A 117 -16.56 -3.56 -9.70
N GLU A 118 -17.31 -4.55 -9.20
CA GLU A 118 -18.53 -4.34 -8.44
C GLU A 118 -18.31 -3.54 -7.15
N THR A 119 -17.18 -3.77 -6.49
CA THR A 119 -16.79 -3.07 -5.25
C THR A 119 -16.05 -1.76 -5.50
N ASN A 120 -15.81 -1.37 -6.76
CA ASN A 120 -15.00 -0.21 -7.14
C ASN A 120 -13.62 -0.21 -6.45
N THR A 121 -13.01 -1.40 -6.32
CA THR A 121 -11.72 -1.57 -5.64
C THR A 121 -10.57 -1.08 -6.50
N LEU A 122 -9.68 -0.27 -5.94
CA LEU A 122 -8.44 0.13 -6.59
C LEU A 122 -7.39 -0.99 -6.47
N LEU A 123 -6.96 -1.53 -7.61
CA LEU A 123 -5.94 -2.58 -7.65
C LEU A 123 -4.55 -1.98 -7.81
N LEU A 124 -3.68 -2.26 -6.85
CA LEU A 124 -2.30 -1.78 -6.77
C LEU A 124 -1.36 -2.90 -7.21
N ILE A 125 -0.76 -2.78 -8.39
CA ILE A 125 0.12 -3.84 -8.92
C ILE A 125 1.57 -3.41 -8.81
N SER A 126 2.39 -4.27 -8.19
CA SER A 126 3.82 -4.06 -8.06
C SER A 126 4.56 -4.35 -9.37
N LEU A 127 5.41 -3.40 -9.82
CA LEU A 127 6.23 -3.57 -11.00
C LEU A 127 7.60 -2.88 -10.79
N ASP A 128 8.70 -3.64 -10.77
CA ASP A 128 10.00 -3.19 -10.26
C ASP A 128 11.01 -2.79 -11.34
N GLY A 129 10.60 -2.69 -12.60
CA GLY A 129 11.47 -2.36 -13.73
C GLY A 129 11.11 -3.14 -14.99
N ASN A 130 12.08 -3.27 -15.89
CA ASN A 130 11.95 -4.12 -17.08
C ASN A 130 11.93 -5.62 -16.70
N GLU A 131 11.78 -6.50 -17.69
CA GLU A 131 11.67 -7.94 -17.47
C GLU A 131 12.85 -8.50 -16.67
N GLU A 132 14.07 -8.14 -17.01
CA GLU A 132 15.27 -8.61 -16.33
C GLU A 132 15.29 -8.20 -14.86
N THR A 133 15.03 -6.92 -14.58
CA THR A 133 15.05 -6.36 -13.23
C THR A 133 13.92 -6.91 -12.36
N HIS A 134 12.73 -7.00 -12.93
CA HIS A 134 11.56 -7.51 -12.21
C HIS A 134 11.69 -9.01 -11.93
N ASP A 135 12.05 -9.80 -12.93
CA ASP A 135 12.19 -11.26 -12.79
C ASP A 135 13.34 -11.65 -11.86
N LYS A 136 14.42 -10.88 -11.82
CA LYS A 136 15.52 -11.08 -10.88
C LYS A 136 15.04 -11.05 -9.42
N SER A 137 14.09 -10.19 -9.10
CA SER A 137 13.63 -10.00 -7.73
C SER A 137 12.37 -10.81 -7.38
N ARG A 138 11.53 -11.15 -8.37
CA ARG A 138 10.23 -11.82 -8.12
C ARG A 138 10.14 -13.23 -8.69
N GLY A 139 11.08 -13.60 -9.57
CA GLY A 139 11.14 -14.90 -10.20
C GLY A 139 10.84 -14.84 -11.70
N LYS A 140 11.39 -15.80 -12.43
CA LYS A 140 11.29 -15.87 -13.90
C LYS A 140 9.83 -15.87 -14.38
N GLY A 141 9.51 -14.98 -15.31
CA GLY A 141 8.18 -14.83 -15.91
C GLY A 141 7.22 -14.00 -15.06
N ALA A 142 7.64 -13.43 -13.94
CA ALA A 142 6.82 -12.58 -13.10
C ALA A 142 6.43 -11.28 -13.83
N TYR A 143 7.37 -10.67 -14.55
CA TYR A 143 7.13 -9.47 -15.36
C TYR A 143 6.04 -9.70 -16.41
N ALA A 144 6.19 -10.73 -17.22
CA ALA A 144 5.23 -11.04 -18.29
C ALA A 144 3.81 -11.23 -17.75
N LYS A 145 3.67 -11.95 -16.60
CA LYS A 145 2.39 -12.14 -15.92
C LYS A 145 1.80 -10.82 -15.40
N ALA A 146 2.61 -10.01 -14.74
CA ALA A 146 2.15 -8.73 -14.20
C ALA A 146 1.66 -7.79 -15.32
N VAL A 147 2.43 -7.64 -16.40
CA VAL A 147 2.06 -6.80 -17.55
C VAL A 147 0.81 -7.34 -18.26
N GLU A 148 0.71 -8.66 -18.46
CA GLU A 148 -0.49 -9.27 -19.06
C GLU A 148 -1.72 -9.03 -18.18
N ASN A 149 -1.62 -9.25 -16.88
CA ASN A 149 -2.73 -9.07 -15.95
C ASN A 149 -3.13 -7.60 -15.77
N ILE A 150 -2.17 -6.66 -15.81
CA ILE A 150 -2.50 -5.22 -15.89
C ILE A 150 -3.42 -4.94 -17.08
N LYS A 151 -3.07 -5.46 -18.27
CA LYS A 151 -3.90 -5.29 -19.47
C LYS A 151 -5.28 -5.90 -19.31
N ARG A 152 -5.37 -7.11 -18.73
CA ARG A 152 -6.64 -7.81 -18.50
C ARG A 152 -7.54 -7.05 -17.52
N TYR A 153 -7.01 -6.66 -16.37
CA TYR A 153 -7.77 -5.90 -15.37
C TYR A 153 -8.21 -4.52 -15.90
N LYS A 154 -7.32 -3.84 -16.64
CA LYS A 154 -7.68 -2.57 -17.28
C LYS A 154 -8.80 -2.75 -18.32
N ASN A 155 -8.72 -3.78 -19.16
CA ASN A 155 -9.77 -4.08 -20.13
C ASN A 155 -11.10 -4.46 -19.47
N ALA A 156 -11.08 -5.02 -18.27
CA ALA A 156 -12.25 -5.26 -17.44
C ALA A 156 -12.79 -4.00 -16.74
N GLY A 157 -12.16 -2.84 -16.91
CA GLY A 157 -12.61 -1.56 -16.35
C GLY A 157 -12.18 -1.31 -14.89
N ILE A 158 -11.26 -2.11 -14.36
CA ILE A 158 -10.80 -1.97 -12.98
C ILE A 158 -9.79 -0.83 -12.88
N PRO A 159 -9.95 0.09 -11.90
CA PRO A 159 -8.96 1.14 -11.66
C PRO A 159 -7.64 0.53 -11.16
N ILE A 160 -6.53 0.91 -11.79
CA ILE A 160 -5.20 0.37 -11.49
C ILE A 160 -4.24 1.48 -11.08
N ARG A 161 -3.40 1.19 -10.08
CA ARG A 161 -2.19 1.93 -9.78
C ARG A 161 -0.99 0.98 -9.87
N VAL A 162 0.06 1.38 -10.56
CA VAL A 162 1.34 0.68 -10.50
C VAL A 162 2.15 1.21 -9.34
N ASN A 163 2.64 0.30 -8.50
CA ASN A 163 3.57 0.58 -7.42
C ASN A 163 5.00 0.20 -7.85
N TYR A 164 5.90 1.16 -7.85
CA TYR A 164 7.31 0.95 -8.14
C TYR A 164 8.14 1.18 -6.88
N LEU A 165 8.73 0.09 -6.35
CA LEU A 165 9.65 0.18 -5.22
C LEU A 165 11.04 0.53 -5.70
N ILE A 166 11.49 1.73 -5.36
CA ILE A 166 12.82 2.25 -5.71
C ILE A 166 13.84 1.62 -4.80
N ARG A 167 14.79 0.90 -5.40
CA ARG A 167 15.90 0.23 -4.74
C ARG A 167 17.20 0.56 -5.47
N LYS A 168 18.32 0.35 -4.82
CA LYS A 168 19.65 0.60 -5.39
C LYS A 168 19.90 -0.15 -6.71
N ASP A 169 19.32 -1.33 -6.86
CA ASP A 169 19.49 -2.20 -8.03
C ASP A 169 18.55 -1.90 -9.20
N ASN A 170 17.66 -0.91 -9.08
CA ASN A 170 16.71 -0.53 -10.14
C ASN A 170 16.60 0.98 -10.39
N LEU A 171 17.52 1.78 -9.90
CA LEU A 171 17.49 3.25 -10.02
C LEU A 171 17.45 3.75 -11.48
N ASP A 172 18.03 3.02 -12.40
CA ASP A 172 18.07 3.29 -13.83
C ASP A 172 16.73 3.01 -14.54
N GLN A 173 15.76 2.39 -13.86
CA GLN A 173 14.48 1.98 -14.44
C GLN A 173 13.34 2.99 -14.21
N ILE A 174 13.58 4.11 -13.52
CA ILE A 174 12.54 5.10 -13.16
C ILE A 174 11.81 5.65 -14.39
N GLU A 175 12.54 6.06 -15.44
CA GLU A 175 11.95 6.57 -16.67
C GLU A 175 11.31 5.44 -17.50
N TYR A 176 11.89 4.24 -17.47
CA TYR A 176 11.32 3.07 -18.12
C TYR A 176 9.92 2.76 -17.58
N ILE A 177 9.78 2.70 -16.25
CA ILE A 177 8.48 2.43 -15.60
C ILE A 177 7.47 3.52 -15.92
N TYR A 178 7.86 4.78 -15.89
CA TYR A 178 6.98 5.88 -16.29
C TYR A 178 6.42 5.68 -17.71
N ASN A 179 7.29 5.41 -18.67
CA ASN A 179 6.90 5.19 -20.04
C ASN A 179 6.02 3.95 -20.20
N LEU A 180 6.37 2.84 -19.56
CA LEU A 180 5.59 1.60 -19.58
C LEU A 180 4.17 1.81 -19.01
N VAL A 181 4.04 2.47 -17.88
CA VAL A 181 2.75 2.75 -17.22
C VAL A 181 1.87 3.62 -18.11
N ARG A 182 2.44 4.67 -18.73
CA ARG A 182 1.75 5.52 -19.71
C ARG A 182 1.31 4.71 -20.94
N ASP A 183 2.19 3.88 -21.50
CA ASP A 183 1.92 3.10 -22.72
C ASP A 183 0.89 1.97 -22.47
N LEU A 184 0.81 1.45 -21.22
CA LEU A 184 -0.25 0.56 -20.76
C LEU A 184 -1.57 1.32 -20.51
N GLY A 185 -1.55 2.65 -20.56
CA GLY A 185 -2.71 3.50 -20.26
C GLY A 185 -3.18 3.39 -18.81
N VAL A 186 -2.28 3.08 -17.87
CA VAL A 186 -2.58 3.08 -16.44
C VAL A 186 -2.50 4.50 -15.90
N ASP A 187 -3.53 4.93 -15.18
CA ASP A 187 -3.72 6.33 -14.82
C ASP A 187 -2.87 6.77 -13.62
N ARG A 188 -2.34 5.84 -12.83
CA ARG A 188 -1.65 6.14 -11.58
C ARG A 188 -0.34 5.37 -11.45
N LEU A 189 0.72 6.09 -11.08
CA LEU A 189 2.05 5.54 -10.77
C LEU A 189 2.52 6.03 -9.41
N PHE A 190 2.90 5.09 -8.55
CA PHE A 190 3.38 5.39 -7.21
C PHE A 190 4.84 4.97 -7.05
N TYR A 191 5.70 5.95 -6.85
CA TYR A 191 7.10 5.76 -6.53
C TYR A 191 7.29 5.67 -5.01
N ILE A 192 7.85 4.55 -4.54
CA ILE A 192 8.06 4.25 -3.12
C ILE A 192 9.54 4.02 -2.91
N PHE A 193 10.20 4.81 -2.08
CA PHE A 193 11.58 4.53 -1.67
C PHE A 193 11.61 3.37 -0.69
N ILE A 194 12.56 2.43 -0.91
CA ILE A 194 12.74 1.31 0.00
C ILE A 194 13.16 1.80 1.39
N ALA A 195 12.55 1.22 2.42
CA ALA A 195 12.91 1.44 3.81
C ALA A 195 13.57 0.17 4.40
N PRO A 196 14.41 0.29 5.44
CA PRO A 196 15.07 -0.83 6.10
C PRO A 196 14.08 -1.60 6.99
N GLN A 197 13.17 -2.36 6.35
CA GLN A 197 12.11 -3.12 7.01
C GLN A 197 11.98 -4.52 6.40
N GLY A 198 11.47 -5.49 7.18
CA GLY A 198 11.33 -6.86 6.74
C GLY A 198 12.67 -7.41 6.25
N LYS A 199 12.70 -8.07 5.08
CA LYS A 199 13.94 -8.63 4.54
C LYS A 199 14.98 -7.58 4.13
N ALA A 200 14.56 -6.35 3.82
CA ALA A 200 15.49 -5.26 3.53
C ALA A 200 16.21 -4.72 4.78
N TYR A 201 15.75 -5.04 5.97
CA TYR A 201 16.46 -4.78 7.22
C TYR A 201 17.67 -5.71 7.37
N ASP A 202 17.51 -6.99 7.01
CA ASP A 202 18.56 -8.00 7.09
C ASP A 202 19.61 -7.83 5.98
N ASP A 203 19.19 -7.38 4.78
CA ASP A 203 20.05 -7.09 3.64
C ASP A 203 19.92 -5.65 3.18
N GLN A 204 20.78 -4.79 3.69
CA GLN A 204 20.78 -3.36 3.38
C GLN A 204 21.44 -3.01 2.03
N SER A 205 21.88 -3.98 1.26
CA SER A 205 22.53 -3.75 -0.05
C SER A 205 21.61 -3.07 -1.08
N LEU A 206 20.30 -3.17 -0.86
CA LEU A 206 19.26 -2.56 -1.71
C LEU A 206 18.86 -1.14 -1.30
N LEU A 207 19.35 -0.66 -0.14
CA LEU A 207 19.04 0.68 0.35
C LEU A 207 19.86 1.73 -0.41
N LEU A 208 19.25 2.90 -0.56
CA LEU A 208 19.91 4.06 -1.16
C LEU A 208 20.76 4.81 -0.13
N SER A 209 21.85 5.41 -0.59
CA SER A 209 22.51 6.48 0.18
C SER A 209 21.66 7.76 0.15
N ASP A 210 21.90 8.67 1.10
CA ASP A 210 21.21 9.97 1.15
C ASP A 210 21.39 10.75 -0.16
N GLU A 211 22.58 10.71 -0.76
CA GLU A 211 22.87 11.37 -2.04
C GLU A 211 22.05 10.75 -3.20
N GLU A 212 22.00 9.42 -3.28
CA GLU A 212 21.18 8.71 -4.27
C GLU A 212 19.70 9.04 -4.06
N HIS A 213 19.22 8.99 -2.82
CA HIS A 213 17.84 9.33 -2.48
C HIS A 213 17.46 10.74 -2.96
N GLU A 214 18.24 11.75 -2.59
CA GLU A 214 17.98 13.14 -2.98
C GLU A 214 18.03 13.33 -4.52
N LYS A 215 19.01 12.72 -5.19
CA LYS A 215 19.15 12.75 -6.65
C LYS A 215 17.91 12.22 -7.35
N TYR A 216 17.44 11.03 -6.96
CA TYR A 216 16.32 10.38 -7.62
C TYR A 216 14.98 10.99 -7.22
N LEU A 217 14.83 11.47 -6.00
CA LEU A 217 13.67 12.25 -5.60
C LEU A 217 13.48 13.50 -6.47
N LYS A 218 14.57 14.25 -6.74
CA LYS A 218 14.55 15.41 -7.64
C LYS A 218 14.15 15.01 -9.07
N ALA A 219 14.66 13.87 -9.55
CA ALA A 219 14.33 13.36 -10.88
C ALA A 219 12.84 13.01 -10.99
N ILE A 220 12.26 12.33 -9.99
CA ILE A 220 10.84 11.95 -9.98
C ILE A 220 9.95 13.19 -9.82
N LYS A 221 10.31 14.15 -8.95
CA LYS A 221 9.61 15.44 -8.84
C LYS A 221 9.62 16.21 -10.16
N ARG A 222 10.68 16.09 -10.97
CA ARG A 222 10.71 16.64 -12.33
C ARG A 222 9.74 15.89 -13.25
N LEU A 223 9.79 14.56 -13.29
CA LEU A 223 8.85 13.75 -14.09
C LEU A 223 7.40 14.08 -13.76
N LYS A 224 7.06 14.18 -12.46
CA LYS A 224 5.72 14.56 -12.00
C LYS A 224 5.27 15.93 -12.59
N ARG A 225 6.15 16.91 -12.64
CA ARG A 225 5.82 18.23 -13.24
C ARG A 225 5.66 18.18 -14.76
N GLU A 226 6.47 17.35 -15.42
CA GLU A 226 6.49 17.24 -16.89
C GLU A 226 5.38 16.34 -17.43
N SER A 227 4.92 15.34 -16.64
CA SER A 227 3.87 14.39 -17.04
C SER A 227 2.47 15.01 -17.04
N GLY A 228 2.26 16.10 -16.30
CA GLY A 228 0.90 16.51 -15.94
C GLY A 228 0.22 15.42 -15.10
N ASP A 229 -1.02 15.08 -15.44
CA ASP A 229 -1.79 14.07 -14.71
C ASP A 229 -1.89 12.71 -15.45
N ASN A 230 -1.01 12.44 -16.42
CA ASN A 230 -1.08 11.19 -17.18
C ASN A 230 0.31 10.53 -17.39
N PRO A 231 0.63 9.53 -16.58
CA PRO A 231 -0.08 9.06 -15.37
C PRO A 231 0.04 10.04 -14.21
N PHE A 232 -0.94 10.05 -13.31
CA PHE A 232 -0.85 10.79 -12.06
C PHE A 232 0.23 10.16 -11.17
N ILE A 233 1.28 10.93 -10.85
CA ILE A 233 2.44 10.44 -10.08
C ILE A 233 2.31 10.82 -8.62
N THR A 234 2.36 9.84 -7.74
CA THR A 234 2.56 10.01 -6.29
C THR A 234 3.94 9.52 -5.88
N ILE A 235 4.47 10.08 -4.79
CA ILE A 235 5.79 9.76 -4.26
C ILE A 235 5.65 9.53 -2.76
N GLN A 236 6.11 8.38 -2.28
CA GLN A 236 6.27 8.14 -0.85
C GLN A 236 7.73 8.40 -0.49
N ASP A 237 7.96 9.53 0.15
CA ASP A 237 9.27 9.96 0.60
C ASP A 237 9.32 9.96 2.13
N TYR A 238 9.96 8.94 2.68
CA TYR A 238 10.07 8.77 4.13
C TYR A 238 10.97 9.83 4.79
N SER A 239 11.87 10.48 4.05
CA SER A 239 12.76 11.50 4.59
C SER A 239 12.01 12.78 4.99
N GLU A 240 10.91 13.11 4.32
CA GLU A 240 10.08 14.28 4.62
C GLU A 240 9.15 14.03 5.83
N LEU A 241 8.88 12.77 6.17
CA LEU A 241 7.89 12.40 7.16
C LEU A 241 8.46 12.33 8.60
N GLY A 242 9.79 12.36 8.76
CA GLY A 242 10.44 12.24 10.07
C GLY A 242 10.18 10.88 10.74
N ASN A 243 10.37 10.78 12.05
CA ASN A 243 10.13 9.56 12.83
C ASN A 243 8.63 9.37 13.13
N PHE A 244 7.78 9.38 12.10
CA PHE A 244 6.35 9.18 12.29
C PHE A 244 5.96 7.72 12.10
N HIS A 245 5.39 7.13 13.13
CA HIS A 245 4.68 5.86 13.05
C HIS A 245 3.33 6.10 12.36
N SER A 246 3.31 6.01 11.03
CA SER A 246 2.18 6.50 10.25
C SER A 246 1.22 5.42 9.81
N CYS A 247 1.64 4.16 9.81
CA CYS A 247 0.80 3.08 9.32
C CYS A 247 0.25 2.25 10.47
N PHE A 248 -1.07 2.25 10.59
CA PHE A 248 -1.81 1.31 11.41
C PHE A 248 -2.01 0.04 10.59
N LEU A 249 -1.39 -1.04 11.01
CA LEU A 249 -1.43 -2.32 10.31
C LEU A 249 -2.09 -3.39 11.16
N ILE A 250 -2.97 -4.18 10.55
CA ILE A 250 -3.46 -5.44 11.12
C ILE A 250 -2.78 -6.58 10.36
N ASN A 251 -2.20 -7.54 11.08
CA ASN A 251 -1.58 -8.71 10.47
C ASN A 251 -2.59 -9.87 10.28
N SER A 252 -2.15 -10.96 9.65
CA SER A 252 -2.99 -12.13 9.35
C SER A 252 -3.52 -12.89 10.56
N ARG A 253 -3.13 -12.50 11.79
CA ARG A 253 -3.58 -13.07 13.07
C ARG A 253 -4.44 -12.10 13.88
N GLY A 254 -4.66 -10.88 13.38
CA GLY A 254 -5.40 -9.83 14.06
C GLY A 254 -4.55 -9.01 15.04
N ASP A 255 -3.22 -9.18 15.03
CA ASP A 255 -2.35 -8.31 15.81
C ASP A 255 -2.27 -6.94 15.15
N ILE A 256 -2.31 -5.91 15.97
CA ILE A 256 -2.20 -4.52 15.57
C ILE A 256 -0.75 -4.10 15.73
N VAL A 257 -0.18 -3.60 14.63
CA VAL A 257 1.23 -3.23 14.53
C VAL A 257 1.34 -1.78 14.11
N SER A 258 2.15 -1.01 14.83
CA SER A 258 2.65 0.27 14.34
C SER A 258 3.79 -0.01 13.38
N GLN A 259 3.67 0.48 12.16
CA GLN A 259 4.70 0.31 11.14
C GLN A 259 5.41 1.65 10.91
N GLY A 260 6.64 1.76 11.41
CA GLY A 260 7.51 2.91 11.21
C GLY A 260 8.43 2.77 9.99
N TYR A 261 9.55 3.46 9.99
CA TYR A 261 10.51 3.48 8.86
C TYR A 261 11.67 2.50 9.01
N SER A 262 11.83 1.91 10.17
CA SER A 262 12.82 0.88 10.44
C SER A 262 12.15 -0.36 11.03
N GLN A 263 12.88 -1.46 11.10
CA GLN A 263 12.38 -2.67 11.77
C GLN A 263 12.12 -2.43 13.25
N ASP A 264 12.95 -1.60 13.90
CA ASP A 264 12.81 -1.27 15.32
C ASP A 264 11.54 -0.45 15.62
N ASP A 265 11.00 0.22 14.61
CA ASP A 265 9.75 0.98 14.70
C ASP A 265 8.50 0.10 14.46
N CYS A 266 8.66 -1.16 14.08
CA CYS A 266 7.57 -2.10 13.87
C CYS A 266 7.16 -2.76 15.19
N ILE A 267 6.24 -2.11 15.93
CA ILE A 267 5.86 -2.49 17.29
C ILE A 267 4.46 -3.09 17.30
N THR A 268 4.32 -4.31 17.81
CA THR A 268 3.00 -4.89 18.10
C THR A 268 2.43 -4.26 19.36
N VAL A 269 1.29 -3.58 19.24
CA VAL A 269 0.63 -2.86 20.34
C VAL A 269 -0.48 -3.66 21.01
N GLY A 270 -0.97 -4.71 20.36
CA GLY A 270 -2.01 -5.57 20.89
C GLY A 270 -2.67 -6.41 19.79
N ASN A 271 -3.79 -7.05 20.14
CA ASN A 271 -4.58 -7.83 19.20
C ASN A 271 -6.03 -7.31 19.18
N ILE A 272 -6.62 -7.22 18.00
CA ILE A 272 -7.94 -6.59 17.83
C ILE A 272 -9.05 -7.31 18.61
N PHE A 273 -8.94 -8.62 18.81
CA PHE A 273 -9.94 -9.41 19.53
C PHE A 273 -9.80 -9.35 21.05
N THR A 274 -8.57 -9.24 21.58
CA THR A 274 -8.30 -9.27 23.03
C THR A 274 -8.20 -7.89 23.64
N ASP A 275 -7.62 -6.94 22.90
CA ASP A 275 -7.36 -5.59 23.40
C ASP A 275 -8.37 -4.57 22.85
N GLY A 276 -8.93 -4.83 21.66
CA GLY A 276 -9.85 -3.93 20.97
C GLY A 276 -9.15 -2.81 20.22
N LEU A 277 -9.80 -2.32 19.14
CA LEU A 277 -9.27 -1.31 18.26
C LEU A 277 -8.94 0.00 18.99
N GLN A 278 -9.86 0.49 19.82
CA GLN A 278 -9.73 1.77 20.52
C GLN A 278 -8.54 1.82 21.48
N LYS A 279 -8.32 0.73 22.24
CA LYS A 279 -7.17 0.65 23.16
C LYS A 279 -5.87 0.70 22.40
N CYS A 280 -5.76 -0.09 21.33
CA CYS A 280 -4.56 -0.12 20.49
C CYS A 280 -4.32 1.21 19.77
N TRP A 281 -5.38 1.87 19.25
CA TRP A 281 -5.26 3.18 18.61
C TRP A 281 -4.75 4.27 19.57
N ASN A 282 -5.11 4.21 20.84
CA ASN A 282 -4.67 5.15 21.86
C ASN A 282 -3.28 4.84 22.43
N ASP A 283 -2.59 3.80 21.93
CA ASP A 283 -1.22 3.52 22.35
C ASP A 283 -0.31 4.72 22.02
N PRO A 284 0.59 5.15 22.92
CA PRO A 284 1.50 6.26 22.70
C PRO A 284 2.37 6.14 21.43
N VAL A 285 2.58 4.93 20.91
CA VAL A 285 3.33 4.72 19.66
C VAL A 285 2.64 5.37 18.46
N PHE A 286 1.30 5.42 18.45
CA PHE A 286 0.51 6.17 17.47
C PHE A 286 0.32 7.62 17.92
N ASN A 287 1.40 8.35 18.13
CA ASN A 287 1.33 9.72 18.61
C ASN A 287 0.53 10.63 17.66
N HIS A 288 0.15 11.83 18.12
CA HIS A 288 -0.71 12.78 17.39
C HIS A 288 -0.24 13.13 15.98
N LYS A 289 1.04 12.96 15.66
CA LYS A 289 1.60 13.21 14.32
C LYS A 289 1.25 12.09 13.34
N GLY A 290 1.15 10.83 13.80
CA GLY A 290 0.64 9.73 13.00
C GLY A 290 -0.82 9.92 12.57
N HIS A 291 -1.65 10.52 13.41
CA HIS A 291 -3.03 10.88 13.07
C HIS A 291 -3.09 11.87 11.89
N PHE A 292 -2.19 12.83 11.88
CA PHE A 292 -2.13 13.83 10.81
C PHE A 292 -1.71 13.24 9.46
N LEU A 293 -0.75 12.31 9.47
CA LEU A 293 -0.29 11.65 8.24
C LEU A 293 -1.38 10.77 7.61
N GLN A 294 -2.27 10.17 8.41
CA GLN A 294 -3.43 9.47 7.86
C GLN A 294 -4.35 10.41 7.09
N TYR A 295 -4.52 11.67 7.53
CA TYR A 295 -5.23 12.69 6.75
C TYR A 295 -4.50 13.00 5.44
N GLY A 296 -3.21 13.29 5.47
CA GLY A 296 -2.41 13.60 4.27
C GLY A 296 -2.44 12.46 3.26
N TYR A 297 -2.27 11.23 3.72
CA TYR A 297 -2.31 10.02 2.89
C TYR A 297 -3.66 9.81 2.20
N MET A 298 -4.76 10.10 2.88
CA MET A 298 -6.09 10.02 2.28
C MET A 298 -6.30 11.08 1.21
N PHE A 299 -5.77 12.29 1.39
CA PHE A 299 -5.96 13.39 0.43
C PHE A 299 -5.08 13.29 -0.81
N GLU A 300 -3.86 12.75 -0.70
CA GLU A 300 -3.01 12.50 -1.88
C GLU A 300 -3.58 11.42 -2.81
N TYR A 301 -4.44 10.54 -2.32
CA TYR A 301 -5.11 9.51 -3.13
C TYR A 301 -6.32 10.04 -3.92
N TYR A 302 -6.87 11.20 -3.55
CA TYR A 302 -8.06 11.78 -4.19
C TYR A 302 -7.76 12.97 -5.11
N MET A 303 -6.54 13.46 -5.17
CA MET A 303 -6.08 14.46 -6.12
C MET A 303 -5.23 13.82 -7.20
#